data_a912d1876f8d007d22284f2d08e32b36
#
_entry.id   a912d1876f8d007d22284f2d08e32b36
#
_cell.length_a   1.000
_cell.length_b   1.000
_cell.length_c   1.000
_cell.angle_alpha   90.00
_cell.angle_beta   90.00
_cell.angle_gamma   90.00
#
_symmetry.space_group_name_H-M   'P 1'
#
loop_
_entity.id
_entity.type
_entity.pdbx_description
1 polymer ?
#
loop_
_entity_poly.entity_id
_entity_poly.type
_entity_poly.pdbx_seq_one_letter_code
_entity_poly.pdbx_strand_id
1 'polypeptide(L)'
;GLPYYIGDIIKTEDDLLVQTPEKFKERFNIDVRIKQEVIKIDKEKKKLQIKNKATGEVYIENYDKLVLSPGAEPINPFKGVKSDRIFTIRNVKDAEKVKTFIENNNPKSAVIVGGGYIGVEMAENLSEYTMEVSIVEKAPHLISIIDNDMAHFIHKEIKKHGVKVYVNEG
;
A
#
# COMPACT_ATOMS: atom_id res chain seq x y z
N GLY A 1 5.26 -4.40 -5.77
CA GLY A 1 4.27 -4.51 -6.84
C GLY A 1 3.42 -3.27 -7.07
N LEU A 2 2.82 -2.66 -6.00
CA LEU A 2 1.89 -1.53 -6.18
C LEU A 2 2.53 -0.30 -6.87
N PRO A 3 3.73 0.17 -6.50
CA PRO A 3 4.39 1.27 -7.22
C PRO A 3 4.62 0.97 -8.69
N TYR A 4 5.01 -0.25 -9.03
CA TYR A 4 5.25 -0.69 -10.41
C TYR A 4 3.98 -0.81 -11.25
N TYR A 5 2.83 -1.05 -10.61
CA TYR A 5 1.52 -0.97 -11.27
C TYR A 5 1.14 0.50 -11.56
N ILE A 6 1.43 1.40 -10.62
CA ILE A 6 1.21 2.84 -10.83
C ILE A 6 2.12 3.34 -11.97
N GLY A 7 3.39 2.93 -12.01
CA GLY A 7 4.35 3.26 -13.06
C GLY A 7 4.16 2.51 -14.39
N ASP A 8 3.05 1.77 -14.53
CA ASP A 8 2.70 1.04 -15.75
C ASP A 8 3.71 -0.05 -16.18
N ILE A 9 4.57 -0.50 -15.27
CA ILE A 9 5.45 -1.67 -15.48
C ILE A 9 4.65 -2.95 -15.33
N ILE A 10 3.82 -3.06 -14.29
CA ILE A 10 2.80 -4.10 -14.14
C ILE A 10 1.53 -3.58 -14.83
N LYS A 11 1.02 -4.32 -15.80
CA LYS A 11 -0.03 -3.82 -16.71
C LYS A 11 -1.43 -4.05 -16.17
N THR A 12 -1.67 -5.15 -15.49
CA THR A 12 -3.00 -5.54 -15.04
C THR A 12 -3.09 -5.73 -13.53
N GLU A 13 -4.28 -5.56 -12.97
CA GLU A 13 -4.55 -5.84 -11.56
C GLU A 13 -4.31 -7.31 -11.23
N ASP A 14 -4.64 -8.22 -12.15
CA ASP A 14 -4.45 -9.67 -11.98
C ASP A 14 -2.97 -10.04 -11.82
N ASP A 15 -2.06 -9.31 -12.45
CA ASP A 15 -0.61 -9.53 -12.31
C ASP A 15 -0.08 -9.16 -10.91
N LEU A 16 -0.85 -8.40 -10.13
CA LEU A 16 -0.56 -8.08 -8.73
C LEU A 16 -0.99 -9.20 -7.78
N LEU A 17 -1.90 -10.06 -8.22
CA LEU A 17 -2.48 -11.12 -7.38
C LEU A 17 -1.58 -12.35 -7.38
N VAL A 18 -0.83 -12.54 -6.30
CA VAL A 18 0.05 -13.72 -6.12
C VAL A 18 -0.77 -14.99 -5.97
N GLN A 19 -1.94 -14.91 -5.32
CA GLN A 19 -2.83 -16.04 -5.06
C GLN A 19 -4.29 -15.61 -5.11
N THR A 20 -5.17 -16.53 -5.57
CA THR A 20 -6.62 -16.37 -5.52
C THR A 20 -7.22 -17.33 -4.49
N PRO A 21 -8.49 -17.13 -4.05
CA PRO A 21 -9.20 -18.07 -3.19
C PRO A 21 -9.19 -19.50 -3.75
N GLU A 22 -9.38 -19.67 -5.05
CA GLU A 22 -9.39 -20.96 -5.75
C GLU A 22 -8.04 -21.64 -5.65
N LYS A 23 -6.94 -20.93 -5.93
CA LYS A 23 -5.57 -21.46 -5.81
C LYS A 23 -5.22 -21.84 -4.38
N PHE A 24 -5.71 -21.10 -3.37
CA PHE A 24 -5.57 -21.49 -1.96
C PHE A 24 -6.30 -22.79 -1.67
N LYS A 25 -7.51 -22.97 -2.21
CA LYS A 25 -8.28 -24.20 -2.04
C LYS A 25 -7.59 -25.39 -2.70
N GLU A 26 -7.18 -25.25 -3.96
CA GLU A 26 -6.52 -26.30 -4.72
C GLU A 26 -5.19 -26.74 -4.12
N ARG A 27 -4.33 -25.77 -3.79
CA ARG A 27 -2.95 -26.07 -3.39
C ARG A 27 -2.82 -26.44 -1.91
N PHE A 28 -3.61 -25.81 -1.04
CA PHE A 28 -3.45 -25.91 0.41
C PHE A 28 -4.70 -26.44 1.12
N ASN A 29 -5.78 -26.70 0.39
CA ASN A 29 -7.10 -27.02 0.95
C ASN A 29 -7.61 -26.01 1.99
N ILE A 30 -7.29 -24.72 1.79
CA ILE A 30 -7.73 -23.62 2.64
C ILE A 30 -8.98 -23.00 2.03
N ASP A 31 -10.02 -22.84 2.85
CA ASP A 31 -11.25 -22.13 2.49
C ASP A 31 -11.07 -20.64 2.77
N VAL A 32 -10.88 -19.85 1.70
CA VAL A 32 -10.72 -18.40 1.77
C VAL A 32 -12.04 -17.73 1.47
N ARG A 33 -12.63 -17.07 2.46
CA ARG A 33 -13.90 -16.36 2.34
C ARG A 33 -13.67 -14.85 2.22
N ILE A 34 -13.77 -14.33 1.03
CA ILE A 34 -13.67 -12.87 0.75
C ILE A 34 -14.97 -12.15 1.10
N LYS A 35 -14.92 -10.82 1.28
CA LYS A 35 -16.06 -9.97 1.67
C LYS A 35 -16.72 -10.40 2.99
N GLN A 36 -15.97 -11.06 3.85
CA GLN A 36 -16.41 -11.45 5.19
C GLN A 36 -15.63 -10.64 6.22
N GLU A 37 -16.33 -10.07 7.19
CA GLU A 37 -15.75 -9.25 8.24
C GLU A 37 -16.04 -9.88 9.60
N VAL A 38 -15.00 -10.22 10.36
CA VAL A 38 -15.16 -10.65 11.73
C VAL A 38 -15.46 -9.42 12.60
N ILE A 39 -16.69 -9.32 13.08
CA ILE A 39 -17.17 -8.17 13.86
C ILE A 39 -17.08 -8.39 15.38
N LYS A 40 -16.98 -9.64 15.82
CA LYS A 40 -16.83 -9.99 17.24
C LYS A 40 -16.11 -11.31 17.41
N ILE A 41 -15.26 -11.39 18.45
CA ILE A 41 -14.60 -12.61 18.89
C ILE A 41 -15.03 -12.90 20.32
N ASP A 42 -15.62 -14.08 20.53
CA ASP A 42 -15.91 -14.64 21.86
C ASP A 42 -14.87 -15.70 22.19
N LYS A 43 -13.89 -15.34 23.00
CA LYS A 43 -12.76 -16.19 23.35
C LYS A 43 -13.19 -17.37 24.22
N GLU A 44 -14.14 -17.16 25.12
CA GLU A 44 -14.60 -18.17 26.08
C GLU A 44 -15.38 -19.28 25.37
N LYS A 45 -16.22 -18.89 24.43
CA LYS A 45 -17.03 -19.84 23.64
C LYS A 45 -16.35 -20.28 22.36
N LYS A 46 -15.15 -19.77 22.05
CA LYS A 46 -14.43 -20.01 20.79
C LYS A 46 -15.30 -19.78 19.55
N LYS A 47 -15.97 -18.61 19.48
CA LYS A 47 -16.89 -18.25 18.42
C LYS A 47 -16.51 -16.92 17.79
N LEU A 48 -16.70 -16.85 16.48
CA LEU A 48 -16.61 -15.62 15.69
C LEU A 48 -18.00 -15.21 15.25
N GLN A 49 -18.30 -13.92 15.32
CA GLN A 49 -19.45 -13.35 14.64
C GLN A 49 -18.95 -12.69 13.35
N ILE A 50 -19.47 -13.12 12.22
CA ILE A 50 -19.00 -12.74 10.89
C ILE A 50 -20.13 -12.08 10.14
N LYS A 51 -19.84 -10.93 9.51
CA LYS A 51 -20.76 -10.21 8.64
C LYS A 51 -20.36 -10.40 7.19
N ASN A 52 -21.24 -10.90 6.37
CA ASN A 52 -21.11 -10.90 4.93
C ASN A 52 -21.35 -9.47 4.41
N LYS A 53 -20.33 -8.83 3.86
CA LYS A 53 -20.39 -7.44 3.35
C LYS A 53 -21.24 -7.31 2.07
N ALA A 54 -21.47 -8.39 1.35
CA ALA A 54 -22.28 -8.37 0.13
C ALA A 54 -23.78 -8.45 0.45
N THR A 55 -24.17 -9.29 1.43
CA THR A 55 -25.60 -9.54 1.77
C THR A 55 -26.04 -8.80 3.03
N GLY A 56 -25.09 -8.40 3.89
CA GLY A 56 -25.40 -7.84 5.22
C GLY A 56 -25.70 -8.89 6.28
N GLU A 57 -25.80 -10.16 5.91
CA GLU A 57 -26.08 -11.28 6.81
C GLU A 57 -24.98 -11.43 7.87
N VAL A 58 -25.39 -11.76 9.10
CA VAL A 58 -24.49 -12.02 10.21
C VAL A 58 -24.67 -13.46 10.68
N TYR A 59 -23.56 -14.22 10.74
CA TYR A 59 -23.57 -15.61 11.18
C TYR A 59 -22.45 -15.91 12.18
N ILE A 60 -22.49 -17.09 12.79
CA ILE A 60 -21.53 -17.53 13.80
C ILE A 60 -20.71 -18.68 13.24
N GLU A 61 -19.39 -18.61 13.44
CA GLU A 61 -18.44 -19.67 13.13
C GLU A 61 -17.73 -20.09 14.43
N ASN A 62 -17.51 -21.39 14.60
CA ASN A 62 -16.73 -21.90 15.72
C ASN A 62 -15.27 -22.10 15.28
N TYR A 63 -14.34 -22.06 16.24
CA TYR A 63 -12.93 -22.35 15.96
C TYR A 63 -12.28 -23.15 17.11
N ASP A 64 -11.33 -23.98 16.79
CA ASP A 64 -10.48 -24.64 17.75
C ASP A 64 -9.25 -23.79 18.10
N LYS A 65 -8.61 -23.24 17.06
CA LYS A 65 -7.48 -22.32 17.14
C LYS A 65 -7.74 -21.11 16.25
N LEU A 66 -7.39 -19.93 16.71
CA LEU A 66 -7.57 -18.67 15.99
C LEU A 66 -6.24 -17.98 15.78
N VAL A 67 -5.93 -17.63 14.52
CA VAL A 67 -4.83 -16.77 14.16
C VAL A 67 -5.38 -15.41 13.77
N LEU A 68 -4.85 -14.34 14.35
CA LEU A 68 -5.23 -12.97 14.02
C LEU A 68 -4.19 -12.35 13.12
N SER A 69 -4.59 -12.02 11.89
CA SER A 69 -3.76 -11.33 10.90
C SER A 69 -4.54 -10.20 10.25
N PRO A 70 -5.00 -9.19 11.03
CA PRO A 70 -5.93 -8.16 10.53
C PRO A 70 -5.26 -7.16 9.59
N GLY A 71 -3.93 -7.18 9.47
CA GLY A 71 -3.17 -6.19 8.74
C GLY A 71 -3.02 -4.88 9.51
N ALA A 72 -2.77 -3.79 8.80
CA ALA A 72 -2.60 -2.46 9.36
C ALA A 72 -3.25 -1.42 8.42
N GLU A 73 -3.59 -0.28 8.96
CA GLU A 73 -4.02 0.88 8.18
C GLU A 73 -2.85 1.86 8.01
N PRO A 74 -2.71 2.52 6.85
CA PRO A 74 -1.69 3.54 6.66
C PRO A 74 -1.96 4.73 7.56
N ILE A 75 -0.89 5.26 8.17
CA ILE A 75 -0.97 6.50 8.92
C ILE A 75 -1.06 7.64 7.91
N ASN A 76 -2.16 8.39 7.96
CA ASN A 76 -2.28 9.64 7.21
C ASN A 76 -1.93 10.81 8.15
N PRO A 77 -0.77 11.46 8.00
CA PRO A 77 -0.36 12.59 8.84
C PRO A 77 -1.22 13.84 8.59
N PHE A 78 -1.92 13.90 7.47
CA PHE A 78 -2.77 15.04 7.09
C PHE A 78 -4.23 14.85 7.52
N LYS A 79 -4.47 14.23 8.69
CA LYS A 79 -5.83 14.07 9.23
C LYS A 79 -6.51 15.44 9.33
N GLY A 80 -7.71 15.55 8.76
CA GLY A 80 -8.49 16.80 8.74
C GLY A 80 -8.30 17.66 7.48
N VAL A 81 -7.26 17.41 6.68
CA VAL A 81 -7.14 18.03 5.35
C VAL A 81 -8.03 17.25 4.38
N LYS A 82 -9.09 17.88 3.91
CA LYS A 82 -9.95 17.33 2.86
C LYS A 82 -9.36 17.69 1.50
N SER A 83 -8.78 16.71 0.82
CA SER A 83 -8.25 16.86 -0.54
C SER A 83 -8.37 15.54 -1.28
N ASP A 84 -8.77 15.60 -2.53
CA ASP A 84 -8.78 14.50 -3.49
C ASP A 84 -7.39 14.20 -4.08
N ARG A 85 -6.38 14.97 -3.67
CA ARG A 85 -4.97 14.88 -4.12
C ARG A 85 -4.04 14.26 -3.09
N ILE A 86 -4.58 13.80 -1.96
CA ILE A 86 -3.81 13.13 -0.91
C ILE A 86 -4.12 11.64 -0.95
N PHE A 87 -3.10 10.84 -1.19
CA PHE A 87 -3.21 9.39 -1.33
C PHE A 87 -2.33 8.68 -0.30
N THR A 88 -2.78 7.51 0.12
CA THR A 88 -1.96 6.51 0.81
C THR A 88 -1.98 5.24 -0.02
N ILE A 89 -0.90 4.47 0.00
CA ILE A 89 -0.78 3.24 -0.79
C ILE A 89 -0.64 2.07 0.17
N ARG A 90 -1.66 1.22 0.21
CA ARG A 90 -1.69 0.03 1.06
C ARG A 90 -2.08 -1.22 0.29
N ASN A 91 -3.01 -1.10 -0.64
CA ASN A 91 -3.62 -2.20 -1.37
C ASN A 91 -3.81 -1.83 -2.85
N VAL A 92 -4.28 -2.80 -3.64
CA VAL A 92 -4.48 -2.64 -5.09
C VAL A 92 -5.42 -1.48 -5.41
N LYS A 93 -6.53 -1.35 -4.66
CA LYS A 93 -7.50 -0.26 -4.88
C LYS A 93 -6.92 1.14 -4.63
N ASP A 94 -5.97 1.25 -3.70
CA ASP A 94 -5.28 2.52 -3.48
C ASP A 94 -4.36 2.84 -4.65
N ALA A 95 -3.64 1.85 -5.17
CA ALA A 95 -2.79 2.01 -6.35
C ALA A 95 -3.62 2.38 -7.60
N GLU A 96 -4.77 1.73 -7.78
CA GLU A 96 -5.72 2.03 -8.85
C GLU A 96 -6.22 3.48 -8.79
N LYS A 97 -6.57 3.99 -7.60
CA LYS A 97 -6.97 5.39 -7.42
C LYS A 97 -5.87 6.36 -7.83
N VAL A 98 -4.62 6.09 -7.42
CA VAL A 98 -3.47 6.93 -7.78
C VAL A 98 -3.26 6.91 -9.29
N LYS A 99 -3.24 5.73 -9.90
CA LYS A 99 -3.07 5.56 -11.35
C LYS A 99 -4.14 6.31 -12.13
N THR A 100 -5.40 6.07 -11.80
CA THR A 100 -6.55 6.75 -12.41
C THR A 100 -6.49 8.27 -12.24
N PHE A 101 -6.04 8.75 -11.07
CA PHE A 101 -5.87 10.17 -10.85
C PHE A 101 -4.79 10.77 -11.76
N ILE A 102 -3.65 10.10 -11.92
CA ILE A 102 -2.56 10.53 -12.79
C ILE A 102 -3.05 10.61 -14.24
N GLU A 103 -3.69 9.55 -14.73
CA GLU A 103 -4.20 9.45 -16.09
C GLU A 103 -5.23 10.55 -16.43
N ASN A 104 -6.16 10.81 -15.51
CA ASN A 104 -7.25 11.75 -15.73
C ASN A 104 -6.84 13.23 -15.54
N ASN A 105 -5.83 13.52 -14.70
CA ASN A 105 -5.51 14.90 -14.31
C ASN A 105 -4.15 15.39 -14.82
N ASN A 106 -3.29 14.49 -15.32
CA ASN A 106 -1.94 14.81 -15.79
C ASN A 106 -1.21 15.79 -14.84
N PRO A 107 -1.00 15.42 -13.57
CA PRO A 107 -0.44 16.30 -12.55
C PRO A 107 0.97 16.75 -12.95
N LYS A 108 1.34 17.98 -12.61
CA LYS A 108 2.66 18.54 -12.95
C LYS A 108 3.71 18.27 -11.88
N SER A 109 3.29 17.89 -10.68
CA SER A 109 4.19 17.56 -9.58
C SER A 109 3.58 16.56 -8.62
N ALA A 110 4.43 15.78 -7.96
CA ALA A 110 4.08 14.90 -6.86
C ALA A 110 5.07 15.07 -5.70
N VAL A 111 4.54 15.05 -4.49
CA VAL A 111 5.35 15.03 -3.26
C VAL A 111 5.08 13.72 -2.54
N ILE A 112 6.13 12.98 -2.28
CA ILE A 112 6.10 11.73 -1.53
C ILE A 112 6.53 12.03 -0.11
N VAL A 113 5.68 11.72 0.86
CA VAL A 113 5.97 11.92 2.28
C VAL A 113 6.39 10.57 2.88
N GLY A 114 7.66 10.48 3.24
CA GLY A 114 8.33 9.30 3.72
C GLY A 114 9.26 8.67 2.68
N GLY A 115 10.53 8.58 3.02
CA GLY A 115 11.61 8.05 2.19
C GLY A 115 11.95 6.58 2.48
N GLY A 116 10.98 5.78 2.94
CA GLY A 116 11.13 4.33 3.07
C GLY A 116 11.07 3.61 1.72
N TYR A 117 11.08 2.27 1.72
CA TYR A 117 11.06 1.46 0.49
C TYR A 117 9.94 1.85 -0.47
N ILE A 118 8.71 1.93 0.04
CA ILE A 118 7.54 2.29 -0.81
C ILE A 118 7.71 3.69 -1.39
N GLY A 119 8.20 4.65 -0.59
CA GLY A 119 8.41 6.02 -1.04
C GLY A 119 9.46 6.11 -2.15
N VAL A 120 10.57 5.38 -2.01
CA VAL A 120 11.64 5.31 -3.02
C VAL A 120 11.14 4.65 -4.30
N GLU A 121 10.45 3.50 -4.21
CA GLU A 121 9.84 2.83 -5.37
C GLU A 121 8.78 3.71 -6.04
N MET A 122 8.00 4.47 -5.27
CA MET A 122 7.05 5.43 -5.83
C MET A 122 7.76 6.56 -6.58
N ALA A 123 8.85 7.08 -6.04
CA ALA A 123 9.62 8.14 -6.69
C ALA A 123 10.20 7.67 -8.02
N GLU A 124 10.78 6.47 -8.04
CA GLU A 124 11.28 5.82 -9.25
C GLU A 124 10.17 5.76 -10.31
N ASN A 125 9.03 5.15 -9.96
CA ASN A 125 7.94 4.94 -10.90
C ASN A 125 7.25 6.24 -11.34
N LEU A 126 7.12 7.24 -10.45
CA LEU A 126 6.55 8.53 -10.81
C LEU A 126 7.50 9.40 -11.63
N SER A 127 8.82 9.20 -11.52
CA SER A 127 9.80 9.94 -12.34
C SER A 127 9.75 9.58 -13.82
N GLU A 128 9.15 8.45 -14.18
CA GLU A 128 8.90 8.07 -15.58
C GLU A 128 7.76 8.87 -16.23
N TYR A 129 6.93 9.53 -15.42
CA TYR A 129 5.93 10.47 -15.93
C TYR A 129 6.53 11.87 -16.13
N THR A 130 5.87 12.68 -16.95
CA THR A 130 6.28 14.08 -17.19
C THR A 130 5.89 14.99 -16.03
N MET A 131 6.32 14.66 -14.80
CA MET A 131 6.03 15.45 -13.60
C MET A 131 7.28 15.64 -12.72
N GLU A 132 7.31 16.74 -11.97
CA GLU A 132 8.34 16.95 -10.96
C GLU A 132 8.06 16.09 -9.73
N VAL A 133 9.00 15.25 -9.33
CA VAL A 133 8.87 14.37 -8.16
C VAL A 133 9.78 14.84 -7.04
N SER A 134 9.24 14.89 -5.83
CA SER A 134 9.99 15.22 -4.62
C SER A 134 9.71 14.20 -3.52
N ILE A 135 10.73 13.84 -2.73
CA ILE A 135 10.60 13.08 -1.49
C ILE A 135 10.90 14.00 -0.32
N VAL A 136 10.04 13.98 0.70
CA VAL A 136 10.26 14.62 2.00
C VAL A 136 10.36 13.53 3.05
N GLU A 137 11.49 13.48 3.77
CA GLU A 137 11.79 12.47 4.77
C GLU A 137 12.27 13.13 6.07
N LYS A 138 11.70 12.67 7.19
CA LYS A 138 12.05 13.17 8.51
C LYS A 138 13.44 12.69 8.98
N ALA A 139 13.83 11.48 8.58
CA ALA A 139 15.14 10.91 8.91
C ALA A 139 16.27 11.63 8.15
N PRO A 140 17.55 11.49 8.58
CA PRO A 140 18.70 12.11 7.92
C PRO A 140 19.02 11.54 6.53
N HIS A 141 18.43 10.42 6.16
CA HIS A 141 18.60 9.81 4.83
C HIS A 141 17.40 8.92 4.46
N LEU A 142 17.28 8.61 3.17
CA LEU A 142 16.30 7.66 2.65
C LEU A 142 16.60 6.25 3.18
N ILE A 143 15.55 5.43 3.30
CA ILE A 143 15.62 4.04 3.79
C ILE A 143 16.41 3.97 5.10
N SER A 144 15.90 4.61 6.14
CA SER A 144 16.57 4.83 7.43
C SER A 144 17.05 3.57 8.16
N ILE A 145 16.69 2.39 7.68
CA ILE A 145 17.14 1.10 8.24
C ILE A 145 18.49 0.62 7.69
N ILE A 146 19.03 1.26 6.67
CA ILE A 146 20.38 0.97 6.14
C ILE A 146 21.37 2.01 6.65
N ASP A 147 22.67 1.71 6.53
CA ASP A 147 23.72 2.62 6.93
C ASP A 147 23.80 3.85 6.01
N ASN A 148 24.29 4.97 6.54
CA ASN A 148 24.30 6.25 5.82
C ASN A 148 25.13 6.22 4.54
N ASP A 149 26.25 5.51 4.54
CA ASP A 149 27.10 5.32 3.35
C ASP A 149 26.36 4.54 2.24
N MET A 150 25.59 3.52 2.62
CA MET A 150 24.73 2.79 1.68
C MET A 150 23.56 3.65 1.17
N ALA A 151 22.95 4.46 2.05
CA ALA A 151 21.91 5.38 1.67
C ALA A 151 22.39 6.42 0.64
N HIS A 152 23.68 6.79 0.67
CA HIS A 152 24.26 7.70 -0.31
C HIS A 152 24.13 7.22 -1.75
N PHE A 153 24.26 5.92 -1.99
CA PHE A 153 24.08 5.34 -3.34
C PHE A 153 22.64 5.52 -3.82
N ILE A 154 21.66 5.32 -2.94
CA ILE A 154 20.25 5.51 -3.26
C ILE A 154 19.96 6.99 -3.56
N HIS A 155 20.46 7.90 -2.72
CA HIS A 155 20.32 9.34 -2.97
C HIS A 155 20.90 9.76 -4.32
N LYS A 156 22.09 9.23 -4.66
CA LYS A 156 22.75 9.51 -5.92
C LYS A 156 21.94 8.99 -7.11
N GLU A 157 21.40 7.79 -6.99
CA GLU A 157 20.61 7.18 -8.07
C GLU A 157 19.29 7.91 -8.29
N ILE A 158 18.53 8.16 -7.23
CA ILE A 158 17.26 8.88 -7.30
C ILE A 158 17.43 10.29 -7.90
N LYS A 159 18.50 11.00 -7.51
CA LYS A 159 18.79 12.33 -8.06
C LYS A 159 19.11 12.31 -9.55
N LYS A 160 19.74 11.26 -10.08
CA LYS A 160 19.96 11.11 -11.52
C LYS A 160 18.66 11.04 -12.32
N HIS A 161 17.60 10.50 -11.72
CA HIS A 161 16.26 10.46 -12.30
C HIS A 161 15.45 11.75 -12.07
N GLY A 162 16.11 12.84 -11.64
CA GLY A 162 15.49 14.16 -11.49
C GLY A 162 14.64 14.33 -10.23
N VAL A 163 14.62 13.36 -9.32
CA VAL A 163 13.85 13.44 -8.08
C VAL A 163 14.55 14.35 -7.07
N LYS A 164 13.82 15.30 -6.52
CA LYS A 164 14.28 16.18 -5.43
C LYS A 164 14.14 15.46 -4.10
N VAL A 165 15.17 15.47 -3.27
CA VAL A 165 15.18 14.78 -1.96
C VAL A 165 15.44 15.78 -0.85
N TYR A 166 14.49 15.88 0.06
CA TYR A 166 14.54 16.70 1.27
C TYR A 166 14.54 15.78 2.48
N VAL A 167 15.63 15.79 3.24
CA VAL A 167 15.81 14.99 4.46
C VAL A 167 15.89 15.89 5.68
N ASN A 168 15.72 15.35 6.88
CA ASN A 168 15.57 16.09 8.13
C ASN A 168 14.37 17.06 8.11
N GLU A 169 13.36 16.78 7.32
CA GLU A 169 12.14 17.58 7.16
C GLU A 169 10.92 16.77 7.64
N GLY A 170 10.10 17.36 8.57
CA GLY A 170 8.95 16.66 9.13
C GLY A 170 7.99 17.53 9.92
#